data_753f44114870b13f49a8a0d95a67185e
#
_entry.id   753f44114870b13f49a8a0d95a67185e
#
_cell.length_a   1.000
_cell.length_b   1.000
_cell.length_c   1.000
_cell.angle_alpha   90.00
_cell.angle_beta   90.00
_cell.angle_gamma   90.00
#
_symmetry.space_group_name_H-M   'P 1'
#
loop_
_entity.id
_entity.type
_entity.pdbx_description
1 polymer ?
#
loop_
_entity_poly.entity_id
_entity_poly.type
_entity_poly.pdbx_seq_one_letter_code
_entity_poly.pdbx_strand_id
1 'polypeptide(L)'
;MVQKLTILFDLDGTLIDTAPDLMNAHNHVMKKYGYETKSTEDIRKLVGKGSASLIGRSVWGQAKKEFGKVSDQSIKKEMVKEFIDYYANNIAVESKLVNGTLEFLNWSKRNNISMGVCTNKQEYLSVDLLKQLKIYDYFEYVAGSDTFDYCKPDPRHLTNVVEIMQGDIKKSIMIGDSETDAESAKSAGIPFILLEDGYTEKKVSEIHHDHLIKDFVNIEEIINKYLNH
;
A
#
# COMPACT_ATOMS: atom_id res chain seq x y z
N MET A 1 -3.71 18.94 -25.86
CA MET A 1 -4.39 17.67 -25.49
C MET A 1 -5.12 17.92 -24.19
N VAL A 2 -6.35 17.47 -24.03
CA VAL A 2 -7.05 17.54 -22.74
C VAL A 2 -6.33 16.55 -21.82
N GLN A 3 -5.74 17.05 -20.72
CA GLN A 3 -5.07 16.19 -19.76
C GLN A 3 -6.13 15.37 -19.02
N LYS A 4 -5.91 14.05 -18.95
CA LYS A 4 -6.79 13.09 -18.29
C LYS A 4 -6.70 13.25 -16.78
N LEU A 5 -7.75 12.88 -16.06
CA LEU A 5 -7.67 12.63 -14.63
C LEU A 5 -6.70 11.47 -14.38
N THR A 6 -5.83 11.61 -13.39
CA THR A 6 -4.92 10.55 -12.94
C THR A 6 -5.33 10.10 -11.54
N ILE A 7 -5.48 8.80 -11.33
CA ILE A 7 -5.71 8.24 -10.01
C ILE A 7 -4.50 7.40 -9.62
N LEU A 8 -3.90 7.75 -8.48
CA LEU A 8 -2.84 6.98 -7.84
C LEU A 8 -3.44 6.16 -6.71
N PHE A 9 -3.03 4.91 -6.61
CA PHE A 9 -3.49 3.98 -5.59
C PHE A 9 -2.34 3.50 -4.72
N ASP A 10 -2.54 3.37 -3.42
CA ASP A 10 -1.77 2.41 -2.66
C ASP A 10 -2.23 0.98 -2.98
N LEU A 11 -1.50 0.00 -2.48
CA LEU A 11 -1.72 -1.41 -2.82
C LEU A 11 -2.27 -2.20 -1.63
N ASP A 12 -1.43 -2.38 -0.58
CA ASP A 12 -1.73 -3.20 0.59
C ASP A 12 -2.75 -2.49 1.50
N GLY A 13 -3.93 -3.06 1.68
CA GLY A 13 -5.04 -2.46 2.45
C GLY A 13 -5.92 -1.51 1.63
N THR A 14 -5.49 -1.13 0.44
CA THR A 14 -6.24 -0.25 -0.47
C THR A 14 -6.88 -1.04 -1.60
N LEU A 15 -6.13 -1.47 -2.60
CA LEU A 15 -6.64 -2.29 -3.70
C LEU A 15 -6.83 -3.76 -3.29
N ILE A 16 -6.00 -4.25 -2.38
CA ILE A 16 -5.88 -5.66 -2.02
C ILE A 16 -5.77 -5.81 -0.50
N ASP A 17 -6.60 -6.65 0.08
CA ASP A 17 -6.40 -7.15 1.44
C ASP A 17 -5.32 -8.23 1.42
N THR A 18 -4.08 -7.82 1.70
CA THR A 18 -2.89 -8.67 1.70
C THR A 18 -2.51 -9.17 3.09
N ALA A 19 -3.19 -8.72 4.14
CA ALA A 19 -2.83 -9.03 5.52
C ALA A 19 -2.76 -10.53 5.84
N PRO A 20 -3.59 -11.42 5.27
CA PRO A 20 -3.47 -12.85 5.52
C PRO A 20 -2.13 -13.44 5.06
N ASP A 21 -1.69 -13.14 3.83
CA ASP A 21 -0.43 -13.67 3.31
C ASP A 21 0.79 -13.01 3.98
N LEU A 22 0.71 -11.72 4.31
CA LEU A 22 1.72 -11.03 5.12
C LEU A 22 1.82 -11.62 6.52
N MET A 23 0.69 -11.98 7.15
CA MET A 23 0.65 -12.67 8.45
C MET A 23 1.30 -14.05 8.37
N ASN A 24 1.01 -14.83 7.34
CA ASN A 24 1.61 -16.13 7.13
C ASN A 24 3.13 -16.04 6.98
N ALA A 25 3.62 -15.11 6.16
CA ALA A 25 5.05 -14.85 5.99
C ALA A 25 5.73 -14.37 7.29
N HIS A 26 5.09 -13.45 8.01
CA HIS A 26 5.57 -12.98 9.31
C HIS A 26 5.67 -14.14 10.31
N ASN A 27 4.63 -14.94 10.44
CA ASN A 27 4.57 -16.02 11.42
C ASN A 27 5.49 -17.19 11.08
N HIS A 28 5.77 -17.42 9.77
CA HIS A 28 6.81 -18.34 9.35
C HIS A 28 8.17 -17.94 9.95
N VAL A 29 8.57 -16.69 9.78
CA VAL A 29 9.83 -16.16 10.33
C VAL A 29 9.82 -16.15 11.86
N MET A 30 8.76 -15.67 12.49
CA MET A 30 8.67 -15.61 13.95
C MET A 30 8.86 -17.00 14.58
N LYS A 31 8.17 -18.02 14.07
CA LYS A 31 8.30 -19.41 14.54
C LYS A 31 9.72 -19.94 14.41
N LYS A 32 10.37 -19.70 13.27
CA LYS A 32 11.74 -20.15 13.01
C LYS A 32 12.76 -19.55 13.99
N TYR A 33 12.58 -18.28 14.35
CA TYR A 33 13.51 -17.56 15.24
C TYR A 33 13.06 -17.54 16.72
N GLY A 34 11.99 -18.28 17.08
CA GLY A 34 11.53 -18.43 18.46
C GLY A 34 10.78 -17.22 19.02
N TYR A 35 10.19 -16.38 18.17
CA TYR A 35 9.36 -15.24 18.55
C TYR A 35 7.86 -15.59 18.50
N GLU A 36 7.05 -14.79 19.20
CA GLU A 36 5.60 -14.92 19.20
C GLU A 36 5.00 -14.60 17.82
N THR A 37 4.03 -15.39 17.42
CA THR A 37 3.24 -15.14 16.21
C THR A 37 2.21 -14.04 16.44
N LYS A 38 1.69 -13.47 15.34
CA LYS A 38 0.67 -12.42 15.37
C LYS A 38 -0.58 -12.85 14.63
N SER A 39 -1.71 -12.26 15.01
CA SER A 39 -2.97 -12.37 14.28
C SER A 39 -2.93 -11.50 13.00
N THR A 40 -3.85 -11.75 12.07
CA THR A 40 -4.03 -10.90 10.89
C THR A 40 -4.33 -9.45 11.28
N GLU A 41 -5.14 -9.25 12.32
CA GLU A 41 -5.48 -7.93 12.84
C GLU A 41 -4.27 -7.17 13.41
N ASP A 42 -3.35 -7.87 14.10
CA ASP A 42 -2.11 -7.26 14.56
C ASP A 42 -1.18 -6.89 13.38
N ILE A 43 -1.18 -7.70 12.32
CA ILE A 43 -0.40 -7.42 11.12
C ILE A 43 -0.93 -6.18 10.39
N ARG A 44 -2.24 -6.01 10.26
CA ARG A 44 -2.85 -4.79 9.68
C ARG A 44 -2.30 -3.51 10.31
N LYS A 45 -2.11 -3.50 11.63
CA LYS A 45 -1.52 -2.35 12.37
C LYS A 45 -0.02 -2.15 12.12
N LEU A 46 0.68 -3.16 11.63
CA LEU A 46 2.13 -3.13 11.42
C LEU A 46 2.56 -2.88 9.97
N VAL A 47 1.68 -3.05 9.01
CA VAL A 47 1.94 -2.83 7.58
C VAL A 47 2.01 -1.32 7.24
N GLY A 48 2.34 -0.96 6.03
CA GLY A 48 2.38 0.41 5.51
C GLY A 48 3.75 1.09 5.58
N LYS A 49 4.69 0.58 6.40
CA LYS A 49 6.07 1.13 6.56
C LYS A 49 7.18 0.20 6.04
N GLY A 50 6.82 -0.79 5.21
CA GLY A 50 7.74 -1.75 4.60
C GLY A 50 8.14 -2.93 5.50
N SER A 51 8.68 -4.00 4.88
CA SER A 51 9.00 -5.28 5.51
C SER A 51 10.01 -5.17 6.66
N ALA A 52 11.04 -4.33 6.50
CA ALA A 52 12.05 -4.12 7.55
C ALA A 52 11.45 -3.46 8.80
N SER A 53 10.47 -2.58 8.65
CA SER A 53 9.74 -1.98 9.76
C SER A 53 8.81 -2.99 10.42
N LEU A 54 8.09 -3.80 9.65
CA LEU A 54 7.20 -4.86 10.15
C LEU A 54 7.98 -5.84 11.05
N ILE A 55 9.04 -6.44 10.53
CA ILE A 55 9.88 -7.38 11.28
C ILE A 55 10.54 -6.69 12.48
N GLY A 56 11.09 -5.48 12.28
CA GLY A 56 11.73 -4.72 13.36
C GLY A 56 10.78 -4.42 14.52
N ARG A 57 9.56 -3.95 14.26
CA ARG A 57 8.56 -3.66 15.30
C ARG A 57 8.11 -4.93 16.03
N SER A 58 8.00 -6.04 15.33
CA SER A 58 7.63 -7.32 15.91
C SER A 58 8.71 -7.86 16.87
N VAL A 59 9.98 -7.83 16.47
CA VAL A 59 11.10 -8.34 17.25
C VAL A 59 11.45 -7.39 18.40
N TRP A 60 11.60 -6.10 18.15
CA TRP A 60 11.98 -5.13 19.17
C TRP A 60 10.89 -4.86 20.20
N GLY A 61 9.62 -4.96 19.83
CA GLY A 61 8.51 -4.88 20.76
C GLY A 61 8.56 -6.01 21.81
N GLN A 62 8.96 -7.20 21.40
CA GLN A 62 9.13 -8.37 22.28
C GLN A 62 10.46 -8.31 23.06
N ALA A 63 11.57 -7.97 22.41
CA ALA A 63 12.89 -7.91 23.03
C ALA A 63 12.97 -6.89 24.19
N LYS A 64 12.22 -5.80 24.13
CA LYS A 64 12.11 -4.85 25.25
C LYS A 64 11.45 -5.48 26.48
N LYS A 65 10.59 -6.49 26.32
CA LYS A 65 9.89 -7.17 27.41
C LYS A 65 10.73 -8.29 28.05
N GLU A 66 11.53 -9.02 27.28
CA GLU A 66 12.10 -10.28 27.73
C GLU A 66 13.65 -10.33 27.77
N PHE A 67 14.37 -9.67 26.90
CA PHE A 67 15.79 -9.99 26.70
C PHE A 67 16.81 -8.85 26.71
N GLY A 68 16.47 -7.62 26.78
CA GLY A 68 17.46 -6.50 26.91
C GLY A 68 18.64 -6.47 25.92
N LYS A 69 18.73 -7.42 24.97
CA LYS A 69 19.86 -7.65 24.07
C LYS A 69 19.44 -8.28 22.74
N VAL A 70 18.78 -7.57 21.86
CA VAL A 70 18.83 -7.92 20.42
C VAL A 70 19.26 -6.69 19.66
N SER A 71 20.56 -6.44 19.68
CA SER A 71 21.23 -5.42 18.85
C SER A 71 21.86 -6.02 17.59
N ASP A 72 21.63 -7.31 17.28
CA ASP A 72 22.28 -7.91 16.12
C ASP A 72 21.53 -7.57 14.83
N GLN A 73 22.04 -6.56 14.13
CA GLN A 73 21.53 -6.14 12.83
C GLN A 73 21.65 -7.23 11.75
N SER A 74 22.52 -8.22 11.93
CA SER A 74 22.71 -9.32 10.98
C SER A 74 21.51 -10.26 11.03
N ILE A 75 21.08 -10.68 12.21
CA ILE A 75 19.88 -11.52 12.42
C ILE A 75 18.63 -10.83 11.83
N LYS A 76 18.50 -9.53 12.06
CA LYS A 76 17.37 -8.76 11.49
C LYS A 76 17.36 -8.79 9.96
N LYS A 77 18.52 -8.65 9.32
CA LYS A 77 18.63 -8.72 7.85
C LYS A 77 18.24 -10.10 7.31
N GLU A 78 18.68 -11.17 7.98
CA GLU A 78 18.30 -12.54 7.62
C GLU A 78 16.79 -12.77 7.76
N MET A 79 16.18 -12.32 8.87
CA MET A 79 14.73 -12.41 9.09
C MET A 79 13.95 -11.65 8.03
N VAL A 80 14.38 -10.45 7.66
CA VAL A 80 13.72 -9.65 6.61
C VAL A 80 13.84 -10.35 5.25
N LYS A 81 15.05 -10.86 4.92
CA LYS A 81 15.24 -11.61 3.68
C LYS A 81 14.32 -12.83 3.62
N GLU A 82 14.25 -13.62 4.68
CA GLU A 82 13.41 -14.81 4.72
C GLU A 82 11.92 -14.48 4.67
N PHE A 83 11.51 -13.40 5.31
CA PHE A 83 10.15 -12.88 5.19
C PHE A 83 9.80 -12.58 3.72
N ILE A 84 10.69 -11.85 3.04
CA ILE A 84 10.51 -11.48 1.63
C ILE A 84 10.48 -12.73 0.75
N ASP A 85 11.43 -13.65 0.93
CA ASP A 85 11.52 -14.90 0.16
C ASP A 85 10.25 -15.77 0.34
N TYR A 86 9.77 -15.92 1.59
CA TYR A 86 8.56 -16.68 1.86
C TYR A 86 7.32 -15.98 1.27
N TYR A 87 7.21 -14.65 1.47
CA TYR A 87 6.09 -13.88 0.95
C TYR A 87 6.03 -13.91 -0.58
N ALA A 88 7.17 -13.75 -1.26
CA ALA A 88 7.23 -13.82 -2.72
C ALA A 88 6.73 -15.16 -3.28
N ASN A 89 7.02 -16.27 -2.60
CA ASN A 89 6.55 -17.61 -3.00
C ASN A 89 5.07 -17.87 -2.66
N ASN A 90 4.43 -17.01 -1.86
CA ASN A 90 3.06 -17.18 -1.37
C ASN A 90 2.27 -15.87 -1.46
N ILE A 91 2.51 -15.06 -2.49
CA ILE A 91 2.11 -13.64 -2.50
C ILE A 91 0.60 -13.39 -2.66
N ALA A 92 -0.14 -14.37 -3.22
CA ALA A 92 -1.56 -14.26 -3.51
C ALA A 92 -2.33 -15.56 -3.20
N VAL A 93 -2.01 -16.22 -2.09
CA VAL A 93 -2.68 -17.47 -1.66
C VAL A 93 -4.02 -17.14 -1.00
N GLU A 94 -4.05 -16.16 -0.11
CA GLU A 94 -5.24 -15.72 0.62
C GLU A 94 -5.60 -14.25 0.34
N SER A 95 -4.70 -13.49 -0.30
CA SER A 95 -4.92 -12.09 -0.69
C SER A 95 -6.11 -11.95 -1.65
N LYS A 96 -6.94 -10.92 -1.44
CA LYS A 96 -8.15 -10.68 -2.22
C LYS A 96 -8.29 -9.21 -2.55
N LEU A 97 -8.92 -8.92 -3.69
CA LEU A 97 -9.31 -7.55 -4.01
C LEU A 97 -10.28 -7.01 -2.95
N VAL A 98 -10.11 -5.76 -2.58
CA VAL A 98 -11.10 -5.01 -1.79
C VAL A 98 -12.39 -4.92 -2.59
N ASN A 99 -13.53 -4.95 -1.90
CA ASN A 99 -14.84 -4.97 -2.54
C ASN A 99 -15.02 -3.79 -3.51
N GLY A 100 -15.53 -4.07 -4.73
CA GLY A 100 -15.74 -3.06 -5.77
C GLY A 100 -14.49 -2.66 -6.56
N THR A 101 -13.28 -3.13 -6.19
CA THR A 101 -12.03 -2.75 -6.88
C THR A 101 -12.08 -3.05 -8.37
N LEU A 102 -12.43 -4.26 -8.77
CA LEU A 102 -12.41 -4.64 -10.19
C LEU A 102 -13.42 -3.85 -11.02
N GLU A 103 -14.61 -3.62 -10.47
CA GLU A 103 -15.66 -2.82 -11.08
C GLU A 103 -15.19 -1.39 -11.29
N PHE A 104 -14.57 -0.79 -10.28
CA PHE A 104 -14.05 0.57 -10.35
C PHE A 104 -12.88 0.70 -11.33
N LEU A 105 -11.94 -0.24 -11.36
CA LEU A 105 -10.85 -0.25 -12.36
C LEU A 105 -11.40 -0.33 -13.79
N ASN A 106 -12.41 -1.18 -14.02
CA ASN A 106 -13.09 -1.28 -15.31
C ASN A 106 -13.82 0.03 -15.68
N TRP A 107 -14.49 0.64 -14.72
CA TRP A 107 -15.16 1.92 -14.94
C TRP A 107 -14.16 3.02 -15.26
N SER A 108 -13.07 3.13 -14.50
CA SER A 108 -11.99 4.11 -14.73
C SER A 108 -11.39 3.98 -16.12
N LYS A 109 -11.10 2.74 -16.56
CA LYS A 109 -10.59 2.46 -17.92
C LYS A 109 -11.56 2.90 -19.00
N ARG A 110 -12.88 2.64 -18.85
CA ARG A 110 -13.91 3.09 -19.80
C ARG A 110 -14.05 4.61 -19.86
N ASN A 111 -13.77 5.31 -18.76
CA ASN A 111 -13.82 6.77 -18.67
C ASN A 111 -12.47 7.44 -19.01
N ASN A 112 -11.51 6.68 -19.57
CA ASN A 112 -10.22 7.19 -19.98
C ASN A 112 -9.42 7.87 -18.85
N ILE A 113 -9.52 7.35 -17.63
CA ILE A 113 -8.76 7.79 -16.46
C ILE A 113 -7.42 7.07 -16.47
N SER A 114 -6.32 7.80 -16.28
CA SER A 114 -4.99 7.23 -16.11
C SER A 114 -4.86 6.68 -14.67
N MET A 115 -4.32 5.47 -14.53
CA MET A 115 -4.20 4.80 -13.24
C MET A 115 -2.77 4.37 -12.97
N GLY A 116 -2.25 4.67 -11.77
CA GLY A 116 -0.92 4.27 -11.31
C GLY A 116 -0.93 3.74 -9.89
N VAL A 117 0.06 2.94 -9.54
CA VAL A 117 0.26 2.43 -8.17
C VAL A 117 1.47 3.11 -7.55
N CYS A 118 1.31 3.61 -6.31
CA CYS A 118 2.35 4.19 -5.48
C CYS A 118 2.33 3.50 -4.11
N THR A 119 3.27 2.58 -3.86
CA THR A 119 3.25 1.77 -2.63
C THR A 119 4.61 1.71 -1.94
N ASN A 120 4.60 1.50 -0.62
CA ASN A 120 5.81 1.22 0.17
C ASN A 120 6.21 -0.27 0.15
N LYS A 121 5.51 -1.09 -0.60
CA LYS A 121 5.93 -2.44 -0.97
C LYS A 121 7.00 -2.37 -2.06
N GLN A 122 7.93 -3.34 -2.12
CA GLN A 122 8.91 -3.42 -3.21
C GLN A 122 8.24 -3.58 -4.57
N GLU A 123 8.80 -2.94 -5.61
CA GLU A 123 8.19 -2.89 -6.95
C GLU A 123 7.94 -4.29 -7.51
N TYR A 124 8.94 -5.18 -7.48
CA TYR A 124 8.79 -6.52 -8.06
C TYR A 124 7.70 -7.35 -7.37
N LEU A 125 7.53 -7.23 -6.03
CA LEU A 125 6.46 -7.88 -5.28
C LEU A 125 5.09 -7.28 -5.64
N SER A 126 5.04 -5.97 -5.83
CA SER A 126 3.81 -5.26 -6.24
C SER A 126 3.36 -5.70 -7.61
N VAL A 127 4.28 -5.75 -8.57
CA VAL A 127 4.02 -6.21 -9.95
C VAL A 127 3.57 -7.68 -9.96
N ASP A 128 4.24 -8.55 -9.20
CA ASP A 128 3.87 -9.97 -9.15
C ASP A 128 2.47 -10.17 -8.55
N LEU A 129 2.18 -9.52 -7.43
CA LEU A 129 0.85 -9.56 -6.79
C LEU A 129 -0.27 -9.10 -7.74
N LEU A 130 -0.07 -7.96 -8.42
CA LEU A 130 -1.03 -7.43 -9.39
C LEU A 130 -1.25 -8.38 -10.57
N LYS A 131 -0.20 -9.05 -11.06
CA LYS A 131 -0.30 -10.05 -12.13
C LYS A 131 -1.04 -11.31 -11.69
N GLN A 132 -0.75 -11.83 -10.49
CA GLN A 132 -1.43 -13.01 -9.97
C GLN A 132 -2.92 -12.76 -9.75
N LEU A 133 -3.29 -11.55 -9.32
CA LEU A 133 -4.69 -11.11 -9.17
C LEU A 133 -5.32 -10.58 -10.48
N LYS A 134 -4.58 -10.60 -11.60
CA LYS A 134 -5.04 -10.24 -12.96
C LYS A 134 -5.54 -8.80 -13.09
N ILE A 135 -4.95 -7.87 -12.34
CA ILE A 135 -5.27 -6.45 -12.41
C ILE A 135 -4.08 -5.58 -12.83
N TYR A 136 -2.92 -6.17 -13.15
CA TYR A 136 -1.72 -5.42 -13.58
C TYR A 136 -1.97 -4.52 -14.79
N ASP A 137 -2.70 -5.00 -15.79
CA ASP A 137 -2.93 -4.30 -17.08
C ASP A 137 -3.88 -3.09 -16.99
N TYR A 138 -4.37 -2.77 -15.79
CA TYR A 138 -5.12 -1.53 -15.55
C TYR A 138 -4.19 -0.34 -15.29
N PHE A 139 -2.95 -0.57 -14.85
CA PHE A 139 -2.05 0.47 -14.40
C PHE A 139 -1.01 0.82 -15.46
N GLU A 140 -0.87 2.12 -15.75
CA GLU A 140 0.13 2.64 -16.66
C GLU A 140 1.54 2.62 -16.05
N TYR A 141 1.62 2.73 -14.70
CA TYR A 141 2.87 2.65 -13.95
C TYR A 141 2.67 2.07 -12.54
N VAL A 142 3.67 1.35 -12.06
CA VAL A 142 3.71 0.81 -10.69
C VAL A 142 5.02 1.22 -10.06
N ALA A 143 4.96 2.03 -9.00
CA ALA A 143 6.11 2.44 -8.21
C ALA A 143 6.07 1.78 -6.83
N GLY A 144 7.11 1.03 -6.51
CA GLY A 144 7.37 0.47 -5.19
C GLY A 144 8.30 1.34 -4.35
N SER A 145 8.64 0.87 -3.17
CA SER A 145 9.54 1.56 -2.24
C SER A 145 10.99 1.69 -2.74
N ASP A 146 11.36 0.93 -3.73
CA ASP A 146 12.69 0.82 -4.32
C ASP A 146 12.76 1.31 -5.78
N THR A 147 11.66 1.86 -6.32
CA THR A 147 11.62 2.46 -7.66
C THR A 147 12.39 3.76 -7.73
N PHE A 148 12.34 4.55 -6.66
CA PHE A 148 13.06 5.82 -6.53
C PHE A 148 13.91 5.81 -5.24
N ASP A 149 14.78 6.81 -5.07
CA ASP A 149 15.56 6.99 -3.82
C ASP A 149 14.71 7.42 -2.62
N TYR A 150 13.42 7.56 -2.80
CA TYR A 150 12.42 7.98 -1.80
C TYR A 150 11.10 7.26 -2.03
N CYS A 151 10.33 7.09 -0.96
CA CYS A 151 9.00 6.49 -0.96
C CYS A 151 8.04 7.31 -0.09
N LYS A 152 6.75 6.96 -0.05
CA LYS A 152 5.77 7.63 0.81
C LYS A 152 6.24 7.65 2.28
N PRO A 153 6.17 8.76 3.01
CA PRO A 153 5.34 9.93 2.75
C PRO A 153 5.99 11.06 1.91
N ASP A 154 7.15 10.84 1.29
CA ASP A 154 7.75 11.85 0.42
C ASP A 154 6.84 12.10 -0.80
N PRO A 155 6.38 13.38 -1.04
CA PRO A 155 5.45 13.67 -2.13
C PRO A 155 6.03 13.41 -3.52
N ARG A 156 7.36 13.38 -3.65
CA ARG A 156 8.04 13.08 -4.92
C ARG A 156 7.72 11.68 -5.43
N HIS A 157 7.39 10.74 -4.54
CA HIS A 157 6.93 9.42 -4.95
C HIS A 157 5.67 9.51 -5.82
N LEU A 158 4.70 10.36 -5.44
CA LEU A 158 3.48 10.58 -6.21
C LEU A 158 3.73 11.44 -7.45
N THR A 159 4.43 12.57 -7.30
CA THR A 159 4.63 13.52 -8.41
C THR A 159 5.42 12.92 -9.56
N ASN A 160 6.44 12.10 -9.27
CA ASN A 160 7.23 11.43 -10.31
C ASN A 160 6.43 10.36 -11.05
N VAL A 161 5.54 9.62 -10.37
CA VAL A 161 4.65 8.67 -11.05
C VAL A 161 3.72 9.40 -12.00
N VAL A 162 3.11 10.51 -11.56
CA VAL A 162 2.26 11.34 -12.44
C VAL A 162 3.05 11.88 -13.63
N GLU A 163 4.29 12.35 -13.44
CA GLU A 163 5.16 12.83 -14.52
C GLU A 163 5.51 11.71 -15.52
N ILE A 164 5.88 10.53 -15.05
CA ILE A 164 6.19 9.37 -15.92
C ILE A 164 4.96 8.98 -16.75
N MET A 165 3.77 9.03 -16.17
CA MET A 165 2.49 8.78 -16.84
C MET A 165 2.06 9.95 -17.74
N GLN A 166 2.85 11.03 -17.85
CA GLN A 166 2.54 12.25 -18.61
C GLN A 166 1.24 12.94 -18.15
N GLY A 167 0.88 12.77 -16.88
CA GLY A 167 -0.27 13.36 -16.23
C GLY A 167 -0.03 14.79 -15.75
N ASP A 168 -1.07 15.39 -15.18
CA ASP A 168 -1.01 16.69 -14.49
C ASP A 168 -1.28 16.48 -13.00
N ILE A 169 -0.35 16.86 -12.13
CA ILE A 169 -0.51 16.73 -10.68
C ILE A 169 -1.77 17.46 -10.18
N LYS A 170 -2.16 18.57 -10.82
CA LYS A 170 -3.37 19.32 -10.48
C LYS A 170 -4.67 18.60 -10.85
N LYS A 171 -4.57 17.60 -11.72
CA LYS A 171 -5.65 16.70 -12.12
C LYS A 171 -5.39 15.28 -11.63
N SER A 172 -4.81 15.16 -10.43
CA SER A 172 -4.49 13.87 -9.84
C SER A 172 -5.18 13.70 -8.49
N ILE A 173 -5.47 12.46 -8.12
CA ILE A 173 -6.08 12.06 -6.84
C ILE A 173 -5.27 10.90 -6.29
N MET A 174 -5.06 10.85 -4.98
CA MET A 174 -4.53 9.68 -4.28
C MET A 174 -5.65 8.94 -3.56
N ILE A 175 -5.69 7.62 -3.69
CA ILE A 175 -6.55 6.72 -2.92
C ILE A 175 -5.63 5.81 -2.10
N GLY A 176 -5.85 5.77 -0.79
CA GLY A 176 -5.01 5.02 0.14
C GLY A 176 -5.75 4.74 1.44
N ASP A 177 -5.08 4.10 2.37
CA ASP A 177 -5.67 3.61 3.61
C ASP A 177 -4.90 4.02 4.88
N SER A 178 -3.79 4.75 4.73
CA SER A 178 -2.89 5.07 5.83
C SER A 178 -2.53 6.54 5.97
N GLU A 179 -1.97 6.89 7.12
CA GLU A 179 -1.39 8.22 7.35
C GLU A 179 -0.25 8.54 6.38
N THR A 180 0.46 7.51 5.91
CA THR A 180 1.59 7.68 4.97
C THR A 180 1.10 8.18 3.61
N ASP A 181 -0.05 7.70 3.16
CA ASP A 181 -0.70 8.15 1.92
C ASP A 181 -1.23 9.56 2.05
N ALA A 182 -1.92 9.83 3.16
CA ALA A 182 -2.47 11.15 3.47
C ALA A 182 -1.40 12.23 3.52
N GLU A 183 -0.27 11.97 4.20
CA GLU A 183 0.86 12.90 4.31
C GLU A 183 1.51 13.14 2.94
N SER A 184 1.66 12.10 2.13
CA SER A 184 2.20 12.18 0.77
C SER A 184 1.30 13.01 -0.14
N ALA A 185 -0.01 12.73 -0.17
CA ALA A 185 -0.99 13.45 -0.98
C ALA A 185 -1.10 14.92 -0.57
N LYS A 186 -1.20 15.20 0.74
CA LYS A 186 -1.24 16.56 1.28
C LYS A 186 0.00 17.35 0.88
N SER A 187 1.18 16.76 0.98
CA SER A 187 2.45 17.41 0.62
C SER A 187 2.59 17.61 -0.89
N ALA A 188 1.99 16.75 -1.71
CA ALA A 188 1.91 16.88 -3.16
C ALA A 188 0.82 17.89 -3.61
N GLY A 189 -0.07 18.32 -2.70
CA GLY A 189 -1.17 19.24 -2.99
C GLY A 189 -2.30 18.63 -3.83
N ILE A 190 -2.52 17.32 -3.70
CA ILE A 190 -3.59 16.59 -4.40
C ILE A 190 -4.66 16.08 -3.43
N PRO A 191 -5.92 15.94 -3.87
CA PRO A 191 -6.98 15.35 -3.07
C PRO A 191 -6.66 13.93 -2.62
N PHE A 192 -7.11 13.58 -1.41
CA PHE A 192 -6.93 12.26 -0.83
C PHE A 192 -8.27 11.61 -0.45
N ILE A 193 -8.47 10.38 -0.93
CA ILE A 193 -9.60 9.53 -0.58
C ILE A 193 -9.08 8.42 0.33
N LEU A 194 -9.59 8.38 1.56
CA LEU A 194 -9.20 7.41 2.59
C LEU A 194 -10.15 6.21 2.59
N LEU A 195 -9.62 4.98 2.64
CA LEU A 195 -10.38 3.79 2.99
C LEU A 195 -10.48 3.64 4.51
N GLU A 196 -11.70 3.38 5.03
CA GLU A 196 -12.00 3.35 6.47
C GLU A 196 -11.32 2.19 7.20
N ASP A 197 -11.32 0.99 6.61
CA ASP A 197 -10.82 -0.26 7.23
C ASP A 197 -9.36 -0.57 6.81
N GLY A 198 -8.54 0.45 6.63
CA GLY A 198 -7.16 0.33 6.16
C GLY A 198 -6.14 -0.16 7.20
N TYR A 199 -4.90 -0.27 6.76
CA TYR A 199 -3.76 -0.76 7.55
C TYR A 199 -3.07 0.40 8.28
N THR A 200 -3.68 0.84 9.38
CA THR A 200 -3.19 1.98 10.16
C THR A 200 -3.37 1.74 11.66
N GLU A 201 -2.51 2.36 12.47
CA GLU A 201 -2.64 2.42 13.93
C GLU A 201 -3.47 3.64 14.38
N LYS A 202 -3.66 4.62 13.48
CA LYS A 202 -4.40 5.86 13.76
C LYS A 202 -5.90 5.66 13.57
N LYS A 203 -6.68 6.43 14.31
CA LYS A 203 -8.10 6.52 14.04
C LYS A 203 -8.34 7.29 12.74
N VAL A 204 -9.35 6.91 11.98
CA VAL A 204 -9.75 7.61 10.74
C VAL A 204 -9.87 9.12 10.94
N SER A 205 -10.44 9.56 12.08
CA SER A 205 -10.58 10.98 12.42
C SER A 205 -9.25 11.73 12.63
N GLU A 206 -8.13 11.02 12.76
CA GLU A 206 -6.79 11.59 12.93
C GLU A 206 -6.01 11.65 11.61
N ILE A 207 -6.54 11.06 10.55
CA ILE A 207 -5.94 11.02 9.22
C ILE A 207 -6.63 12.07 8.34
N HIS A 208 -5.83 12.99 7.76
CA HIS A 208 -6.36 13.97 6.81
C HIS A 208 -6.93 13.29 5.58
N HIS A 209 -8.14 13.66 5.16
CA HIS A 209 -8.76 13.17 3.92
C HIS A 209 -9.79 14.17 3.41
N ASP A 210 -10.01 14.19 2.10
CA ASP A 210 -11.08 14.98 1.45
C ASP A 210 -12.36 14.14 1.36
N HIS A 211 -12.22 12.83 1.20
CA HIS A 211 -13.33 11.88 1.19
C HIS A 211 -12.96 10.62 1.97
N LEU A 212 -13.98 10.02 2.60
CA LEU A 212 -13.89 8.73 3.28
C LEU A 212 -14.77 7.73 2.56
N ILE A 213 -14.25 6.54 2.28
CA ILE A 213 -14.99 5.43 1.68
C ILE A 213 -14.77 4.16 2.49
N LYS A 214 -15.73 3.27 2.48
CA LYS A 214 -15.60 1.95 3.09
C LYS A 214 -14.93 0.95 2.16
N ASP A 215 -15.26 1.01 0.89
CA ASP A 215 -14.75 0.17 -0.19
C ASP A 215 -14.94 0.91 -1.53
N PHE A 216 -14.71 0.25 -2.66
CA PHE A 216 -14.83 0.87 -3.98
C PHE A 216 -16.25 0.89 -4.57
N VAL A 217 -17.25 0.41 -3.83
CA VAL A 217 -18.64 0.44 -4.30
C VAL A 217 -19.16 1.89 -4.34
N ASN A 218 -19.64 2.33 -5.51
CA ASN A 218 -20.16 3.68 -5.79
C ASN A 218 -19.13 4.83 -5.64
N ILE A 219 -17.84 4.55 -5.63
CA ILE A 219 -16.78 5.59 -5.58
C ILE A 219 -16.87 6.54 -6.80
N GLU A 220 -17.45 6.08 -7.91
CA GLU A 220 -17.64 6.85 -9.13
C GLU A 220 -18.41 8.16 -8.88
N GLU A 221 -19.29 8.22 -7.90
CA GLU A 221 -20.01 9.44 -7.52
C GLU A 221 -19.06 10.52 -7.00
N ILE A 222 -18.00 10.12 -6.31
CA ILE A 222 -16.93 11.02 -5.84
C ILE A 222 -16.06 11.43 -7.01
N ILE A 223 -15.58 10.46 -7.81
CA ILE A 223 -14.63 10.70 -8.90
C ILE A 223 -15.25 11.59 -10.00
N ASN A 224 -16.56 11.47 -10.28
CA ASN A 224 -17.25 12.31 -11.24
C ASN A 224 -17.19 13.81 -10.91
N LYS A 225 -16.99 14.20 -9.64
CA LYS A 225 -16.77 15.61 -9.26
C LYS A 225 -15.45 16.15 -9.78
N TYR A 226 -14.44 15.29 -9.91
CA TYR A 226 -13.11 15.65 -10.41
C TYR A 226 -12.97 15.53 -11.94
N LEU A 227 -13.81 14.73 -12.59
CA LEU A 227 -13.84 14.61 -14.06
C LEU A 227 -14.39 15.86 -14.74
N ASN A 228 -15.24 16.61 -14.08
CA ASN A 228 -15.99 17.76 -14.63
C ASN A 228 -15.30 19.11 -14.35
N HIS A 229 -14.13 19.11 -13.74
CA HIS A 229 -13.29 20.27 -13.47
C HIS A 229 -11.95 20.15 -14.18
#